data_66ab854f226feca1285bbe764d5cd89d
#
_entry.id   66ab854f226feca1285bbe764d5cd89d
#
_cell.length_a   1.000
_cell.length_b   1.000
_cell.length_c   1.000
_cell.angle_alpha   90.00
_cell.angle_beta   90.00
_cell.angle_gamma   90.00
#
_symmetry.space_group_name_H-M   'P 1'
#
loop_
_entity.id
_entity.type
_entity.pdbx_description
1 polymer ?
#
loop_
_entity_poly.entity_id
_entity_poly.type
_entity_poly.pdbx_seq_one_letter_code
_entity_poly.pdbx_strand_id
1 'polypeptide(L)'
;MSLELLLETLEGLGLKRRDATVYAFLAKKGPQRGKDLVRALKLTKQQLYPSLNHLQEKGILKSTFKRPATYSVVPVEEALDMFIRAKIDETQRLIQNKKEALSKWKSLIRNNSES
;
A
#
# COMPACT_ATOMS: atom_id res chain seq x y z
N MET A 1 8.00 10.36 -19.02
CA MET A 1 8.73 9.96 -17.96
C MET A 1 7.98 9.31 -16.81
N SER A 2 8.65 8.78 -15.94
CA SER A 2 8.27 7.70 -15.08
C SER A 2 7.50 8.01 -13.82
N LEU A 3 7.18 9.26 -13.50
CA LEU A 3 6.40 9.52 -12.30
C LEU A 3 5.01 8.88 -12.40
N GLU A 4 4.37 9.03 -13.55
CA GLU A 4 3.05 8.44 -13.75
C GLU A 4 3.12 6.92 -13.69
N LEU A 5 4.17 6.31 -14.25
CA LEU A 5 4.34 4.87 -14.18
C LEU A 5 4.53 4.40 -12.73
N LEU A 6 5.29 5.15 -11.93
CA LEU A 6 5.44 4.83 -10.51
C LEU A 6 4.08 4.88 -9.79
N LEU A 7 3.30 5.93 -10.03
CA LEU A 7 1.99 6.06 -9.40
C LEU A 7 1.05 4.93 -9.81
N GLU A 8 1.02 4.59 -11.10
CA GLU A 8 0.21 3.49 -11.60
C GLU A 8 0.64 2.16 -10.99
N THR A 9 1.95 1.95 -10.85
CA THR A 9 2.46 0.71 -10.27
C THR A 9 2.05 0.60 -8.81
N LEU A 10 2.18 1.69 -8.04
CA LEU A 10 1.78 1.70 -6.64
C LEU A 10 0.28 1.47 -6.50
N GLU A 11 -0.53 2.05 -7.39
CA GLU A 11 -1.97 1.81 -7.39
C GLU A 11 -2.27 0.35 -7.69
N GLY A 12 -1.56 -0.24 -8.64
CA GLY A 12 -1.70 -1.66 -8.95
C GLY A 12 -1.34 -2.57 -7.78
N LEU A 13 -0.48 -2.07 -6.90
CA LEU A 13 -0.09 -2.81 -5.70
C LEU A 13 -1.00 -2.52 -4.51
N GLY A 14 -2.03 -1.70 -4.71
CA GLY A 14 -3.05 -1.50 -3.69
C GLY A 14 -3.08 -0.16 -3.01
N LEU A 15 -2.21 0.77 -3.38
CA LEU A 15 -2.26 2.12 -2.80
C LEU A 15 -3.35 2.94 -3.47
N LYS A 16 -3.99 3.81 -2.67
CA LYS A 16 -4.87 4.81 -3.24
C LYS A 16 -4.03 5.86 -3.96
N ARG A 17 -4.62 6.51 -4.95
CA ARG A 17 -3.90 7.51 -5.75
C ARG A 17 -3.29 8.61 -4.89
N ARG A 18 -4.04 9.11 -3.93
CA ARG A 18 -3.53 10.16 -3.03
C ARG A 18 -2.34 9.67 -2.22
N ASP A 19 -2.43 8.46 -1.69
CA ASP A 19 -1.35 7.88 -0.89
C ASP A 19 -0.09 7.71 -1.75
N ALA A 20 -0.25 7.23 -2.97
CA ALA A 20 0.86 7.08 -3.90
C ALA A 20 1.51 8.43 -4.22
N THR A 21 0.70 9.47 -4.39
CA THR A 21 1.19 10.81 -4.67
C THR A 21 1.99 11.38 -3.51
N VAL A 22 1.50 11.22 -2.29
CA VAL A 22 2.21 11.66 -1.08
C VAL A 22 3.54 10.92 -0.96
N TYR A 23 3.50 9.59 -1.15
CA TYR A 23 4.71 8.78 -1.08
C TYR A 23 5.74 9.24 -2.12
N ALA A 24 5.33 9.40 -3.37
CA ALA A 24 6.24 9.77 -4.45
C ALA A 24 6.87 11.14 -4.21
N PHE A 25 6.09 12.09 -3.68
CA PHE A 25 6.62 13.41 -3.37
C PHE A 25 7.72 13.31 -2.30
N LEU A 26 7.46 12.57 -1.23
CA LEU A 26 8.45 12.38 -0.17
C LEU A 26 9.69 11.63 -0.65
N ALA A 27 9.50 10.65 -1.53
CA ALA A 27 10.62 9.90 -2.10
C ALA A 27 11.53 10.81 -2.94
N LYS A 28 10.92 11.75 -3.65
CA LYS A 28 11.66 12.67 -4.53
C LYS A 28 12.31 13.81 -3.76
N LYS A 29 11.58 14.41 -2.82
CA LYS A 29 12.04 15.62 -2.12
C LYS A 29 12.78 15.35 -0.83
N GLY A 30 12.63 14.17 -0.24
CA GLY A 30 13.19 13.87 1.06
C GLY A 30 12.25 14.27 2.19
N PRO A 31 12.75 14.25 3.43
CA PRO A 31 11.89 14.50 4.59
C PRO A 31 11.19 15.84 4.53
N GLN A 32 9.91 15.87 4.91
CA GLN A 32 9.08 17.07 4.89
C GLN A 32 8.21 17.13 6.14
N ARG A 33 7.84 18.34 6.53
CA ARG A 33 6.85 18.55 7.59
C ARG A 33 5.45 18.50 6.98
N GLY A 34 4.44 18.25 7.84
CA GLY A 34 3.06 18.20 7.36
C GLY A 34 2.61 19.46 6.64
N LYS A 35 2.99 20.65 7.18
CA LYS A 35 2.61 21.91 6.56
C LYS A 35 3.21 22.08 5.16
N ASP A 36 4.40 21.54 4.94
CA ASP A 36 5.06 21.61 3.64
C ASP A 36 4.35 20.70 2.63
N LEU A 37 3.90 19.54 3.10
CA LEU A 37 3.15 18.61 2.26
C LEU A 37 1.79 19.18 1.86
N VAL A 38 1.08 19.78 2.82
CA VAL A 38 -0.19 20.45 2.55
C VAL A 38 -0.02 21.51 1.47
N ARG A 39 1.00 22.34 1.61
CA ARG A 39 1.26 23.43 0.66
C ARG A 39 1.66 22.89 -0.71
N ALA A 40 2.61 21.96 -0.73
CA ALA A 40 3.17 21.47 -1.99
C ALA A 40 2.17 20.64 -2.79
N LEU A 41 1.37 19.83 -2.12
CA LEU A 41 0.43 18.92 -2.76
C LEU A 41 -0.98 19.49 -2.85
N LYS A 42 -1.18 20.69 -2.31
CA LYS A 42 -2.48 21.38 -2.31
C LYS A 42 -3.58 20.52 -1.69
N LEU A 43 -3.23 19.88 -0.57
CA LEU A 43 -4.15 19.05 0.19
C LEU A 43 -4.58 19.79 1.46
N THR A 44 -5.76 19.45 1.97
CA THR A 44 -6.13 19.88 3.32
C THR A 44 -5.50 18.94 4.33
N LYS A 45 -5.48 19.34 5.60
CA LYS A 45 -5.01 18.46 6.66
C LYS A 45 -5.86 17.21 6.74
N GLN A 46 -7.17 17.34 6.55
CA GLN A 46 -8.11 16.22 6.58
C GLN A 46 -7.85 15.23 5.46
N GLN A 47 -7.25 15.67 4.36
CA GLN A 47 -6.86 14.79 3.25
C GLN A 47 -5.48 14.19 3.47
N LEU A 48 -4.55 14.97 4.01
CA LEU A 48 -3.16 14.55 4.15
C LEU A 48 -2.96 13.49 5.24
N TYR A 49 -3.50 13.74 6.44
CA TYR A 49 -3.16 12.89 7.58
C TYR A 49 -3.65 11.44 7.44
N PRO A 50 -4.82 11.17 6.86
CA PRO A 50 -5.18 9.78 6.57
C PRO A 50 -4.19 9.10 5.62
N SER A 51 -3.69 9.81 4.61
CA SER A 51 -2.69 9.25 3.70
C SER A 51 -1.40 8.91 4.42
N LEU A 52 -0.93 9.81 5.31
CA LEU A 52 0.27 9.55 6.10
C LEU A 52 0.07 8.32 6.99
N ASN A 53 -1.10 8.18 7.60
CA ASN A 53 -1.40 7.03 8.43
C ASN A 53 -1.41 5.74 7.62
N HIS A 54 -2.01 5.75 6.43
CA HIS A 54 -2.03 4.57 5.55
C HIS A 54 -0.61 4.13 5.18
N LEU A 55 0.23 5.10 4.82
CA LEU A 55 1.61 4.80 4.44
C LEU A 55 2.42 4.27 5.63
N GLN A 56 2.16 4.81 6.81
CA GLN A 56 2.82 4.36 8.02
C GLN A 56 2.40 2.94 8.38
N GLU A 57 1.12 2.63 8.27
CA GLU A 57 0.61 1.27 8.51
C GLU A 57 1.22 0.26 7.55
N LYS A 58 1.50 0.67 6.32
CA LYS A 58 2.13 -0.21 5.34
C LYS A 58 3.64 -0.33 5.52
N GLY A 59 4.20 0.41 6.48
CA GLY A 59 5.62 0.30 6.81
C GLY A 59 6.55 1.05 5.89
N ILE A 60 6.04 1.93 5.04
CA ILE A 60 6.88 2.67 4.09
C ILE A 60 7.06 4.13 4.44
N LEU A 61 6.45 4.60 5.52
CA LEU A 61 6.60 5.97 6.00
C LEU A 61 6.99 5.97 7.46
N LYS A 62 7.92 6.86 7.81
CA LYS A 62 8.39 7.07 9.18
C LYS A 62 8.16 8.52 9.57
N SER A 63 7.86 8.76 10.85
CA SER A 63 7.77 10.11 11.37
C SER A 63 8.66 10.25 12.59
N THR A 64 9.18 11.47 12.82
CA THR A 64 9.95 11.75 14.00
C THR A 64 9.01 11.95 15.19
N PHE A 65 9.54 11.71 16.39
CA PHE A 65 8.78 11.95 17.61
C PHE A 65 8.83 13.42 18.05
N LYS A 66 9.73 14.19 17.46
CA LYS A 66 9.85 15.62 17.77
C LYS A 66 8.71 16.39 17.12
N ARG A 67 8.33 17.49 17.73
CA ARG A 67 7.34 18.40 17.17
C ARG A 67 7.99 19.66 16.66
N PRO A 68 7.65 20.12 15.46
CA PRO A 68 6.74 19.47 14.52
C PRO A 68 7.34 18.21 13.90
N ALA A 69 6.48 17.22 13.63
CA ALA A 69 6.94 15.96 13.07
C ALA A 69 7.45 16.12 11.63
N THR A 70 8.48 15.36 11.32
CA THR A 70 9.03 15.27 9.97
C THR A 70 8.75 13.87 9.44
N TYR A 71 8.28 13.80 8.20
CA TYR A 71 7.89 12.55 7.56
C TYR A 71 8.90 12.20 6.48
N SER A 72 9.29 10.93 6.44
CA SER A 72 10.21 10.41 5.44
C SER A 72 9.73 9.03 5.01
N VAL A 73 10.18 8.57 3.84
CA VAL A 73 9.73 7.29 3.29
C VAL A 73 10.92 6.40 2.97
N VAL A 74 10.65 5.09 2.87
CA VAL A 74 11.68 4.15 2.42
C VAL A 74 11.93 4.37 0.93
N PRO A 75 13.13 4.03 0.44
CA PRO A 75 13.45 4.18 -0.99
C PRO A 75 12.45 3.44 -1.87
N VAL A 76 12.24 3.97 -3.08
CA VAL A 76 11.25 3.43 -4.03
C VAL A 76 11.48 1.95 -4.30
N GLU A 77 12.72 1.56 -4.57
CA GLU A 77 13.04 0.15 -4.86
C GLU A 77 12.61 -0.76 -3.71
N GLU A 78 12.92 -0.35 -2.48
CA GLU A 78 12.57 -1.14 -1.29
C GLU A 78 11.06 -1.23 -1.11
N ALA A 79 10.35 -0.13 -1.30
CA ALA A 79 8.89 -0.13 -1.17
C ALA A 79 8.23 -1.03 -2.21
N LEU A 80 8.71 -0.97 -3.45
CA LEU A 80 8.18 -1.82 -4.51
C LEU A 80 8.43 -3.30 -4.22
N ASP A 81 9.63 -3.63 -3.75
CA ASP A 81 9.95 -5.01 -3.38
C ASP A 81 9.06 -5.53 -2.27
N MET A 82 8.81 -4.70 -1.25
CA MET A 82 7.92 -5.06 -0.14
C MET A 82 6.51 -5.38 -0.64
N PHE A 83 5.95 -4.51 -1.48
CA PHE A 83 4.60 -4.69 -1.98
C PHE A 83 4.46 -5.87 -2.92
N ILE A 84 5.47 -6.08 -3.78
CA ILE A 84 5.45 -7.21 -4.72
C ILE A 84 5.54 -8.52 -3.94
N ARG A 85 6.42 -8.59 -2.94
CA ARG A 85 6.53 -9.78 -2.10
C ARG A 85 5.22 -10.09 -1.39
N ALA A 86 4.54 -9.04 -0.87
CA ALA A 86 3.26 -9.23 -0.22
C ALA A 86 2.21 -9.77 -1.20
N LYS A 87 2.22 -9.31 -2.45
CA LYS A 87 1.31 -9.81 -3.48
C LYS A 87 1.60 -11.25 -3.84
N ILE A 88 2.87 -11.62 -3.91
CA ILE A 88 3.25 -13.01 -4.18
C ILE A 88 2.75 -13.92 -3.06
N ASP A 89 2.97 -13.52 -1.81
CA ASP A 89 2.54 -14.30 -0.64
C ASP A 89 1.01 -14.46 -0.63
N GLU A 90 0.29 -13.37 -0.92
CA GLU A 90 -1.17 -13.39 -0.99
C GLU A 90 -1.65 -14.34 -2.09
N THR A 91 -1.01 -14.27 -3.25
CA THR A 91 -1.37 -15.13 -4.38
C THR A 91 -1.13 -16.59 -4.05
N GLN A 92 0.00 -16.91 -3.43
CA GLN A 92 0.30 -18.28 -3.04
C GLN A 92 -0.72 -18.82 -2.04
N ARG A 93 -1.15 -17.98 -1.10
CA ARG A 93 -2.17 -18.37 -0.13
C ARG A 93 -3.51 -18.63 -0.82
N LEU A 94 -3.86 -17.80 -1.79
CA LEU A 94 -5.10 -17.98 -2.54
C LEU A 94 -5.06 -19.26 -3.38
N ILE A 95 -3.90 -19.60 -3.95
CA ILE A 95 -3.74 -20.84 -4.70
C ILE A 95 -3.96 -22.04 -3.78
N GLN A 96 -3.41 -22.00 -2.57
CA GLN A 96 -3.61 -23.07 -1.60
C GLN A 96 -5.07 -23.13 -1.17
N ASN A 97 -5.69 -21.99 -0.91
CA ASN A 97 -7.10 -21.94 -0.53
C ASN A 97 -8.00 -22.51 -1.63
N LYS A 98 -7.64 -22.28 -2.89
CA LYS A 98 -8.39 -22.82 -4.02
C LYS A 98 -8.47 -24.34 -3.95
N LYS A 99 -7.33 -24.98 -3.68
CA LYS A 99 -7.27 -26.45 -3.59
C LYS A 99 -8.19 -26.98 -2.49
N GLU A 100 -8.10 -26.37 -1.31
CA GLU A 100 -8.93 -26.78 -0.18
C GLU A 100 -10.41 -26.51 -0.43
N ALA A 101 -10.71 -25.33 -0.99
CA ALA A 101 -12.09 -24.95 -1.26
C ALA A 101 -12.73 -25.91 -2.27
N LEU A 102 -11.98 -26.28 -3.32
CA LEU A 102 -12.49 -27.23 -4.32
C LEU A 102 -12.71 -28.60 -3.72
N SER A 103 -11.80 -29.06 -2.87
CA SER A 103 -11.94 -30.36 -2.21
C SER A 103 -13.21 -30.39 -1.35
N LYS A 104 -13.43 -29.35 -0.55
CA LYS A 104 -14.61 -29.27 0.32
C LYS A 104 -15.88 -29.09 -0.49
N TRP A 105 -15.81 -28.32 -1.56
CA TRP A 105 -16.96 -28.14 -2.44
C TRP A 105 -17.40 -29.47 -3.07
N LYS A 106 -16.47 -30.26 -3.55
CA LYS A 106 -16.76 -31.58 -4.12
C LYS A 106 -17.40 -32.51 -3.11
N SER A 107 -16.92 -32.48 -1.86
CA SER A 107 -17.52 -33.27 -0.79
C SER A 107 -18.94 -32.83 -0.50
N LEU A 108 -19.19 -31.52 -0.50
CA LEU A 108 -20.52 -30.96 -0.27
C LEU A 108 -21.52 -31.42 -1.33
N ILE A 109 -21.11 -31.36 -2.61
CA ILE A 109 -21.97 -31.78 -3.72
C ILE A 109 -22.26 -33.27 -3.62
N ARG A 110 -21.25 -34.08 -3.31
CA ARG A 110 -21.42 -35.54 -3.17
C ARG A 110 -22.42 -35.87 -2.06
N ASN A 111 -22.28 -35.21 -0.91
CA ASN A 111 -23.19 -35.42 0.21
C ASN A 111 -24.63 -35.05 -0.15
N ASN A 112 -24.83 -33.94 -0.87
CA ASN A 112 -26.14 -33.53 -1.32
C ASN A 112 -26.74 -34.53 -2.31
N SER A 113 -25.89 -35.11 -3.17
CA SER A 113 -26.36 -36.10 -4.15
C SER A 113 -26.83 -37.38 -3.49
N GLU A 114 -26.30 -37.73 -2.35
CA GLU A 114 -26.65 -38.94 -1.62
C GLU A 114 -27.92 -38.81 -0.80
N SER A 115 -28.34 -37.58 -0.59
CA SER A 115 -29.56 -37.32 0.14
C SER A 115 -30.73 -37.10 -0.81
#